data_e2192bdbfdbad2952384cc176951a2c1
#
_entry.id   e2192bdbfdbad2952384cc176951a2c1
#
_cell.length_a   1.000
_cell.length_b   1.000
_cell.length_c   1.000
_cell.angle_alpha   90.00
_cell.angle_beta   90.00
_cell.angle_gamma   90.00
#
_symmetry.space_group_name_H-M   'P 1'
#
loop_
_entity.id
_entity.type
_entity.pdbx_description
1 polymer ?
#
loop_
_entity_poly.entity_id
_entity_poly.type
_entity_poly.pdbx_seq_one_letter_code
_entity_poly.pdbx_strand_id
1 'polypeptide(L)'
;MKSLLTIICALMFAHSAIAMHHENTATDEGGFTTLMVKADDPSAYIDLLKSDDSAFKATGTVAAGYCLTRTGHDHQGQMFVWSAFSSLSDALASSAKYDPMDSPNAGFSSVREIKYAVTWKPLMPFKLAPGFERMIRVVVPQSDREAFVSNMVKAQEGLYDAGYKMNLGVFESIGGGKVEANILHVRAIASTPSDFGRVLDDFYSGSVEMGGKYWLAAFALVDKIESDYMQECAQVYTAE
;
A
#
# COMPACT_ATOMS: atom_id res chain seq x y z
N MET A 1 -11.11 -50.58 -59.90
CA MET A 1 -11.96 -49.48 -59.40
C MET A 1 -11.59 -49.27 -57.95
N LYS A 2 -10.83 -48.21 -57.67
CA LYS A 2 -10.23 -47.94 -56.35
C LYS A 2 -11.09 -46.90 -55.66
N SER A 3 -11.67 -47.25 -54.52
CA SER A 3 -12.44 -46.36 -53.65
C SER A 3 -11.51 -45.60 -52.77
N LEU A 4 -11.56 -44.26 -52.86
CA LEU A 4 -10.75 -43.32 -52.01
C LEU A 4 -11.58 -42.95 -50.80
N LEU A 5 -11.12 -43.36 -49.62
CA LEU A 5 -11.74 -43.03 -48.34
C LEU A 5 -11.08 -41.74 -47.83
N THR A 6 -11.82 -40.64 -47.84
CA THR A 6 -11.36 -39.33 -47.31
C THR A 6 -11.63 -39.28 -45.83
N ILE A 7 -10.58 -39.30 -45.00
CA ILE A 7 -10.64 -39.08 -43.56
C ILE A 7 -10.56 -37.56 -43.31
N ILE A 8 -11.65 -36.97 -42.83
CA ILE A 8 -11.69 -35.59 -42.35
C ILE A 8 -11.24 -35.60 -40.87
N CYS A 9 -10.03 -35.11 -40.61
CA CYS A 9 -9.53 -34.90 -39.27
C CYS A 9 -10.03 -33.54 -38.76
N ALA A 10 -11.06 -33.55 -37.93
CA ALA A 10 -11.54 -32.36 -37.25
C ALA A 10 -10.55 -31.98 -36.11
N LEU A 11 -9.73 -30.98 -36.33
CA LEU A 11 -8.88 -30.37 -35.31
C LEU A 11 -9.77 -29.51 -34.41
N MET A 12 -10.12 -30.02 -33.22
CA MET A 12 -10.70 -29.24 -32.15
C MET A 12 -9.57 -28.39 -31.52
N PHE A 13 -9.56 -27.10 -31.83
CA PHE A 13 -8.78 -26.13 -31.10
C PHE A 13 -9.43 -25.91 -29.71
N ALA A 14 -8.90 -26.57 -28.70
CA ALA A 14 -9.20 -26.24 -27.33
C ALA A 14 -8.55 -24.87 -27.02
N HIS A 15 -9.38 -23.83 -27.01
CA HIS A 15 -8.96 -22.53 -26.47
C HIS A 15 -8.85 -22.68 -24.93
N SER A 16 -7.65 -22.94 -24.47
CA SER A 16 -7.32 -22.77 -23.05
C SER A 16 -7.39 -21.27 -22.77
N ALA A 17 -8.46 -20.82 -22.13
CA ALA A 17 -8.50 -19.51 -21.52
C ALA A 17 -7.43 -19.49 -20.41
N ILE A 18 -6.27 -18.91 -20.70
CA ILE A 18 -5.27 -18.58 -19.69
C ILE A 18 -5.90 -17.44 -18.89
N ALA A 19 -6.45 -17.78 -17.73
CA ALA A 19 -6.77 -16.78 -16.73
C ALA A 19 -5.43 -16.13 -16.34
N MET A 20 -5.19 -14.91 -16.85
CA MET A 20 -4.10 -14.08 -16.36
C MET A 20 -4.45 -13.74 -14.90
N HIS A 21 -3.94 -14.54 -13.97
CA HIS A 21 -3.73 -14.04 -12.62
C HIS A 21 -2.74 -12.88 -12.75
N HIS A 22 -3.21 -11.66 -12.63
CA HIS A 22 -2.35 -10.54 -12.35
C HIS A 22 -1.71 -10.83 -10.98
N GLU A 23 -0.55 -11.47 -10.99
CA GLU A 23 0.33 -11.43 -9.83
C GLU A 23 0.64 -9.97 -9.58
N ASN A 24 0.23 -9.47 -8.42
CA ASN A 24 0.50 -8.11 -7.98
C ASN A 24 2.01 -7.98 -7.74
N THR A 25 2.76 -7.71 -8.81
CA THR A 25 4.21 -7.57 -8.77
C THR A 25 4.57 -6.25 -8.08
N ALA A 26 5.64 -6.26 -7.29
CA ALA A 26 6.15 -5.05 -6.66
C ALA A 26 6.61 -4.07 -7.76
N THR A 27 6.21 -2.81 -7.64
CA THR A 27 6.57 -1.74 -8.57
C THR A 27 6.82 -0.42 -7.84
N ASP A 28 7.70 0.43 -8.36
CA ASP A 28 7.88 1.83 -7.97
C ASP A 28 7.12 2.78 -8.91
N GLU A 29 6.48 2.24 -9.93
CA GLU A 29 5.52 2.96 -10.76
C GLU A 29 4.21 3.17 -10.00
N GLY A 30 3.37 4.07 -10.52
CA GLY A 30 2.08 4.36 -9.91
C GLY A 30 2.11 5.52 -8.91
N GLY A 31 0.98 5.71 -8.28
CA GLY A 31 0.76 6.70 -7.23
C GLY A 31 -0.33 6.23 -6.28
N PHE A 32 -0.32 6.81 -5.09
CA PHE A 32 -1.34 6.55 -4.08
C PHE A 32 -1.93 7.86 -3.60
N THR A 33 -3.21 7.86 -3.27
CA THR A 33 -3.80 8.90 -2.42
C THR A 33 -4.22 8.29 -1.10
N THR A 34 -4.07 9.03 -0.03
CA THR A 34 -4.56 8.61 1.29
C THR A 34 -5.39 9.71 1.92
N LEU A 35 -6.42 9.29 2.66
CA LEU A 35 -7.17 10.11 3.58
C LEU A 35 -6.83 9.66 5.00
N MET A 36 -6.30 10.55 5.83
CA MET A 36 -6.32 10.35 7.27
C MET A 36 -7.70 10.74 7.77
N VAL A 37 -8.36 9.80 8.43
CA VAL A 37 -9.70 10.01 8.97
C VAL A 37 -9.77 9.65 10.45
N LYS A 38 -10.72 10.28 11.13
CA LYS A 38 -11.26 9.85 12.40
C LYS A 38 -12.63 9.26 12.16
N ALA A 39 -12.80 7.97 12.38
CA ALA A 39 -14.09 7.31 12.33
C ALA A 39 -14.63 7.15 13.76
N ASP A 40 -15.85 7.62 14.02
CA ASP A 40 -16.48 7.44 15.34
C ASP A 40 -16.84 5.97 15.58
N ASP A 41 -17.24 5.26 14.52
CA ASP A 41 -17.39 3.81 14.46
C ASP A 41 -16.59 3.26 13.26
N PRO A 42 -15.35 2.77 13.48
CA PRO A 42 -14.54 2.19 12.42
C PRO A 42 -15.21 1.02 11.68
N SER A 43 -16.01 0.20 12.38
CA SER A 43 -16.68 -0.95 11.75
C SER A 43 -17.75 -0.49 10.77
N ALA A 44 -18.59 0.45 11.17
CA ALA A 44 -19.62 1.01 10.30
C ALA A 44 -18.99 1.72 9.08
N TYR A 45 -17.87 2.43 9.28
CA TYR A 45 -17.17 3.06 8.18
C TYR A 45 -16.54 2.04 7.21
N ILE A 46 -15.94 0.95 7.70
CA ILE A 46 -15.40 -0.14 6.89
C ILE A 46 -16.53 -0.83 6.09
N ASP A 47 -17.68 -1.07 6.69
CA ASP A 47 -18.82 -1.67 5.99
C ASP A 47 -19.34 -0.75 4.87
N LEU A 48 -19.35 0.56 5.09
CA LEU A 48 -19.68 1.52 4.05
C LEU A 48 -18.65 1.51 2.90
N LEU A 49 -17.34 1.48 3.20
CA LEU A 49 -16.28 1.38 2.17
C LEU A 49 -16.40 0.11 1.32
N LYS A 50 -16.90 -0.99 1.91
CA LYS A 50 -17.11 -2.27 1.20
C LYS A 50 -18.39 -2.28 0.36
N SER A 51 -19.40 -1.54 0.78
CA SER A 51 -20.72 -1.52 0.13
C SER A 51 -20.88 -0.46 -0.95
N ASP A 52 -20.06 0.60 -0.92
CA ASP A 52 -20.12 1.71 -1.88
C ASP A 52 -18.74 1.98 -2.50
N ASP A 53 -18.51 1.45 -3.69
CA ASP A 53 -17.28 1.61 -4.46
C ASP A 53 -17.34 2.74 -5.50
N SER A 54 -18.43 3.50 -5.53
CA SER A 54 -18.72 4.53 -6.54
C SER A 54 -17.62 5.59 -6.63
N ALA A 55 -17.07 6.03 -5.51
CA ALA A 55 -15.98 7.00 -5.45
C ALA A 55 -14.68 6.44 -6.05
N PHE A 56 -14.36 5.17 -5.80
CA PHE A 56 -13.18 4.51 -6.35
C PHE A 56 -13.29 4.38 -7.88
N LYS A 57 -14.45 3.97 -8.38
CA LYS A 57 -14.73 3.90 -9.83
C LYS A 57 -14.65 5.27 -10.50
N ALA A 58 -15.27 6.29 -9.90
CA ALA A 58 -15.29 7.65 -10.45
C ALA A 58 -13.89 8.26 -10.57
N THR A 59 -13.01 7.97 -9.63
CA THR A 59 -11.63 8.48 -9.61
C THR A 59 -10.68 7.72 -10.53
N GLY A 60 -11.04 6.51 -10.99
CA GLY A 60 -10.16 5.64 -11.77
C GLY A 60 -9.14 4.89 -10.91
N THR A 61 -9.49 4.65 -9.66
CA THR A 61 -8.71 3.85 -8.71
C THR A 61 -8.58 2.41 -9.22
N VAL A 62 -7.38 1.84 -9.20
CA VAL A 62 -7.13 0.44 -9.59
C VAL A 62 -7.28 -0.52 -8.41
N ALA A 63 -6.97 -0.06 -7.19
CA ALA A 63 -7.22 -0.78 -5.95
C ALA A 63 -7.37 0.20 -4.81
N ALA A 64 -8.22 -0.11 -3.84
CA ALA A 64 -8.40 0.71 -2.63
C ALA A 64 -8.59 -0.13 -1.38
N GLY A 65 -8.33 0.48 -0.24
CA GLY A 65 -8.48 -0.16 1.04
C GLY A 65 -8.34 0.80 2.21
N TYR A 66 -8.16 0.22 3.36
CA TYR A 66 -7.95 0.95 4.59
C TYR A 66 -6.83 0.34 5.43
N CYS A 67 -6.28 1.13 6.33
CA CYS A 67 -5.42 0.68 7.43
C CYS A 67 -6.00 1.25 8.73
N LEU A 68 -6.45 0.38 9.62
CA LEU A 68 -6.97 0.75 10.94
C LEU A 68 -5.81 0.75 11.94
N THR A 69 -5.54 1.89 12.54
CA THR A 69 -4.48 2.01 13.55
C THR A 69 -4.85 1.24 14.81
N ARG A 70 -3.95 0.35 15.25
CA ARG A 70 -4.12 -0.50 16.44
C ARG A 70 -3.35 0.03 17.64
N THR A 71 -2.15 0.54 17.41
CA THR A 71 -1.34 1.20 18.46
C THR A 71 -0.62 2.42 17.88
N GLY A 72 -0.23 3.37 18.74
CA GLY A 72 0.45 4.60 18.35
C GLY A 72 -0.48 5.70 17.82
N HIS A 73 -1.79 5.49 17.83
CA HIS A 73 -2.77 6.44 17.26
C HIS A 73 -2.79 7.79 18.00
N ASP A 74 -2.95 8.86 17.22
CA ASP A 74 -3.05 10.23 17.74
C ASP A 74 -4.46 10.52 18.31
N HIS A 75 -5.47 9.77 17.82
CA HIS A 75 -6.87 9.91 18.23
C HIS A 75 -7.63 8.59 18.04
N GLN A 76 -8.69 8.41 18.82
CA GLN A 76 -9.58 7.25 18.70
C GLN A 76 -10.19 7.20 17.29
N GLY A 77 -10.30 6.01 16.71
CA GLY A 77 -10.86 5.78 15.39
C GLY A 77 -9.98 6.24 14.22
N GLN A 78 -8.67 6.40 14.46
CA GLN A 78 -7.71 6.76 13.42
C GLN A 78 -7.60 5.66 12.37
N MET A 79 -7.79 6.06 11.12
CA MET A 79 -7.67 5.19 9.95
C MET A 79 -7.02 5.94 8.79
N PHE A 80 -6.28 5.21 7.94
CA PHE A 80 -5.90 5.65 6.61
C PHE A 80 -6.77 4.91 5.59
N VAL A 81 -7.47 5.65 4.73
CA VAL A 81 -8.12 5.09 3.54
C VAL A 81 -7.23 5.40 2.36
N TRP A 82 -6.86 4.40 1.59
CA TRP A 82 -5.94 4.54 0.47
C TRP A 82 -6.57 4.13 -0.85
N SER A 83 -6.15 4.81 -1.91
CA SER A 83 -6.45 4.48 -3.31
C SER A 83 -5.16 4.41 -4.11
N ALA A 84 -4.97 3.34 -4.87
CA ALA A 84 -3.83 3.12 -5.75
C ALA A 84 -4.21 3.42 -7.20
N PHE A 85 -3.24 3.95 -7.96
CA PHE A 85 -3.37 4.33 -9.36
C PHE A 85 -2.17 3.81 -10.16
N SER A 86 -2.38 3.57 -11.46
CA SER A 86 -1.34 3.06 -12.35
C SER A 86 -0.17 4.04 -12.56
N SER A 87 -0.41 5.34 -12.34
CA SER A 87 0.60 6.38 -12.44
C SER A 87 0.38 7.49 -11.42
N LEU A 88 1.43 8.27 -11.16
CA LEU A 88 1.30 9.49 -10.36
C LEU A 88 0.39 10.52 -11.06
N SER A 89 0.40 10.54 -12.39
CA SER A 89 -0.50 11.41 -13.19
C SER A 89 -1.96 11.07 -12.91
N ASP A 90 -2.32 9.78 -12.88
CA ASP A 90 -3.69 9.34 -12.57
C ASP A 90 -4.06 9.66 -11.13
N ALA A 91 -3.15 9.47 -10.18
CA ALA A 91 -3.35 9.82 -8.78
C ALA A 91 -3.63 11.32 -8.61
N LEU A 92 -2.87 12.19 -9.29
CA LEU A 92 -3.11 13.64 -9.26
C LEU A 92 -4.41 14.03 -9.99
N ALA A 93 -4.70 13.40 -11.13
CA ALA A 93 -5.94 13.65 -11.87
C ALA A 93 -7.19 13.22 -11.08
N SER A 94 -7.08 12.27 -10.17
CA SER A 94 -8.19 11.84 -9.32
C SER A 94 -8.70 12.95 -8.41
N SER A 95 -7.84 13.86 -7.95
CA SER A 95 -8.19 14.98 -7.09
C SER A 95 -9.10 16.02 -7.79
N ALA A 96 -9.07 16.07 -9.13
CA ALA A 96 -9.99 16.91 -9.91
C ALA A 96 -11.38 16.27 -10.07
N LYS A 97 -11.52 14.97 -9.80
CA LYS A 97 -12.78 14.23 -9.94
C LYS A 97 -13.51 14.06 -8.61
N TYR A 98 -12.80 14.09 -7.50
CA TYR A 98 -13.34 13.85 -6.18
C TYR A 98 -12.59 14.69 -5.13
N ASP A 99 -13.33 15.61 -4.50
CA ASP A 99 -12.87 16.32 -3.31
C ASP A 99 -13.43 15.63 -2.06
N PRO A 100 -12.58 14.99 -1.25
CA PRO A 100 -13.06 14.31 -0.05
C PRO A 100 -13.60 15.27 1.01
N MET A 101 -13.24 16.56 0.97
CA MET A 101 -13.73 17.58 1.90
C MET A 101 -15.11 18.12 1.48
N ASP A 102 -15.46 18.01 0.21
CA ASP A 102 -16.78 18.39 -0.35
C ASP A 102 -17.47 17.15 -0.96
N SER A 103 -17.52 16.06 -0.19
CA SER A 103 -18.13 14.83 -0.65
C SER A 103 -19.65 14.96 -0.73
N PRO A 104 -20.26 14.71 -1.89
CA PRO A 104 -21.72 14.73 -2.05
C PRO A 104 -22.40 13.55 -1.32
N ASN A 105 -21.65 12.55 -0.90
CA ASN A 105 -22.18 11.39 -0.19
C ASN A 105 -22.32 11.67 1.31
N ALA A 106 -23.51 12.05 1.73
CA ALA A 106 -23.84 12.29 3.14
C ALA A 106 -23.59 11.07 4.05
N GLY A 107 -23.65 9.84 3.50
CA GLY A 107 -23.36 8.61 4.24
C GLY A 107 -21.94 8.60 4.77
N PHE A 108 -20.94 8.94 3.95
CA PHE A 108 -19.55 9.01 4.39
C PHE A 108 -19.32 10.14 5.41
N SER A 109 -19.91 11.32 5.19
CA SER A 109 -19.75 12.47 6.08
C SER A 109 -20.32 12.23 7.48
N SER A 110 -21.29 11.34 7.63
CA SER A 110 -21.92 11.02 8.92
C SER A 110 -21.11 10.04 9.79
N VAL A 111 -20.13 9.33 9.23
CA VAL A 111 -19.37 8.27 9.94
C VAL A 111 -17.88 8.57 10.08
N ARG A 112 -17.39 9.67 9.46
CA ARG A 112 -15.98 10.06 9.53
C ARG A 112 -15.76 11.55 9.53
N GLU A 113 -14.70 11.98 10.16
CA GLU A 113 -14.07 13.30 10.00
C GLU A 113 -12.78 13.15 9.21
N ILE A 114 -12.59 13.90 8.12
CA ILE A 114 -11.34 13.89 7.37
C ILE A 114 -10.37 14.86 8.03
N LYS A 115 -9.18 14.37 8.36
CA LYS A 115 -8.12 15.17 8.96
C LYS A 115 -7.25 15.83 7.90
N TYR A 116 -6.83 15.06 6.89
CA TYR A 116 -6.08 15.53 5.72
C TYR A 116 -6.06 14.48 4.61
N ALA A 117 -5.66 14.92 3.42
CA ALA A 117 -5.45 14.09 2.25
C ALA A 117 -4.04 14.30 1.70
N VAL A 118 -3.42 13.26 1.16
CA VAL A 118 -2.06 13.33 0.59
C VAL A 118 -1.97 12.43 -0.63
N THR A 119 -1.19 12.86 -1.63
CA THR A 119 -0.73 11.99 -2.73
C THR A 119 0.69 11.50 -2.42
N TRP A 120 0.98 10.25 -2.76
CA TRP A 120 2.25 9.59 -2.49
C TRP A 120 2.88 9.05 -3.76
N LYS A 121 4.20 9.20 -3.89
CA LYS A 121 5.01 8.53 -4.89
C LYS A 121 5.80 7.40 -4.20
N PRO A 122 5.66 6.14 -4.63
CA PRO A 122 6.58 5.08 -4.19
C PRO A 122 8.00 5.40 -4.69
N LEU A 123 8.99 5.26 -3.81
CA LEU A 123 10.41 5.47 -4.11
C LEU A 123 11.17 4.15 -4.29
N MET A 124 10.53 3.03 -4.04
CA MET A 124 11.05 1.68 -4.25
C MET A 124 9.91 0.74 -4.63
N PRO A 125 10.22 -0.41 -5.27
CA PRO A 125 9.20 -1.41 -5.57
C PRO A 125 8.43 -1.83 -4.32
N PHE A 126 7.11 -1.76 -4.37
CA PHE A 126 6.21 -2.12 -3.28
C PHE A 126 5.09 -3.02 -3.77
N LYS A 127 4.91 -4.15 -3.11
CA LYS A 127 3.80 -5.06 -3.38
C LYS A 127 2.61 -4.67 -2.53
N LEU A 128 1.55 -4.21 -3.17
CA LEU A 128 0.30 -3.90 -2.50
C LEU A 128 -0.36 -5.19 -2.02
N ALA A 129 -0.52 -5.36 -0.71
CA ALA A 129 -1.13 -6.54 -0.10
C ALA A 129 -1.81 -6.16 1.22
N PRO A 130 -2.91 -6.84 1.59
CA PRO A 130 -3.46 -6.73 2.93
C PRO A 130 -2.49 -7.33 3.95
N GLY A 131 -2.60 -6.92 5.21
CA GLY A 131 -1.78 -7.47 6.28
C GLY A 131 -1.71 -6.60 7.52
N PHE A 132 -0.76 -6.93 8.36
CA PHE A 132 -0.43 -6.15 9.56
C PHE A 132 0.86 -5.37 9.30
N GLU A 133 0.81 -4.06 9.56
CA GLU A 133 1.83 -3.15 9.11
C GLU A 133 2.34 -2.27 10.26
N ARG A 134 3.63 -1.94 10.21
CA ARG A 134 4.21 -0.79 10.90
C ARG A 134 4.44 0.32 9.90
N MET A 135 3.82 1.46 10.13
CA MET A 135 4.00 2.66 9.33
C MET A 135 4.73 3.71 10.17
N ILE A 136 5.92 4.11 9.71
CA ILE A 136 6.77 5.08 10.37
C ILE A 136 6.89 6.32 9.50
N ARG A 137 6.60 7.50 10.07
CA ARG A 137 6.78 8.78 9.40
C ARG A 137 8.12 9.36 9.82
N VAL A 138 9.00 9.57 8.83
CA VAL A 138 10.39 9.98 9.08
C VAL A 138 10.77 11.23 8.29
N VAL A 139 11.66 12.03 8.87
CA VAL A 139 12.36 13.11 8.19
C VAL A 139 13.75 12.61 7.83
N VAL A 140 14.07 12.62 6.55
CA VAL A 140 15.40 12.30 6.02
C VAL A 140 15.90 13.51 5.24
N PRO A 141 17.12 14.02 5.52
CA PRO A 141 17.71 15.11 4.76
C PRO A 141 17.70 14.83 3.26
N GLN A 142 17.44 15.84 2.44
CA GLN A 142 17.36 15.68 0.99
C GLN A 142 18.66 15.06 0.40
N SER A 143 19.83 15.39 0.97
CA SER A 143 21.12 14.82 0.58
C SER A 143 21.23 13.31 0.81
N ASP A 144 20.46 12.77 1.75
CA ASP A 144 20.60 11.39 2.23
C ASP A 144 19.47 10.48 1.74
N ARG A 145 18.44 11.05 1.06
CA ARG A 145 17.26 10.29 0.60
C ARG A 145 17.59 9.16 -0.36
N GLU A 146 18.50 9.38 -1.31
CA GLU A 146 18.92 8.32 -2.23
C GLU A 146 19.60 7.15 -1.49
N ALA A 147 20.52 7.47 -0.57
CA ALA A 147 21.17 6.46 0.27
C ALA A 147 20.19 5.74 1.20
N PHE A 148 19.22 6.47 1.76
CA PHE A 148 18.15 5.91 2.57
C PHE A 148 17.33 4.89 1.78
N VAL A 149 16.80 5.27 0.61
CA VAL A 149 16.02 4.38 -0.25
C VAL A 149 16.84 3.18 -0.71
N SER A 150 18.10 3.38 -1.12
CA SER A 150 19.00 2.28 -1.51
C SER A 150 19.21 1.26 -0.38
N ASN A 151 19.36 1.73 0.86
CA ASN A 151 19.45 0.84 2.01
C ASN A 151 18.13 0.10 2.29
N MET A 152 16.98 0.76 2.12
CA MET A 152 15.67 0.13 2.28
C MET A 152 15.41 -0.96 1.23
N VAL A 153 15.84 -0.77 -0.03
CA VAL A 153 15.80 -1.81 -1.08
C VAL A 153 16.64 -3.02 -0.66
N LYS A 154 17.89 -2.80 -0.21
CA LYS A 154 18.76 -3.89 0.26
C LYS A 154 18.22 -4.57 1.52
N ALA A 155 17.54 -3.84 2.40
CA ALA A 155 16.87 -4.43 3.56
C ALA A 155 15.73 -5.37 3.12
N GLN A 156 14.95 -4.96 2.11
CA GLN A 156 13.91 -5.80 1.51
C GLN A 156 14.48 -7.08 0.91
N GLU A 157 15.55 -6.97 0.10
CA GLU A 157 16.24 -8.11 -0.50
C GLU A 157 16.75 -9.07 0.58
N GLY A 158 17.44 -8.54 1.61
CA GLY A 158 17.95 -9.35 2.71
C GLY A 158 16.88 -10.05 3.53
N LEU A 159 15.68 -9.45 3.68
CA LEU A 159 14.53 -10.11 4.31
C LEU A 159 14.02 -11.28 3.44
N TYR A 160 13.89 -11.10 2.13
CA TYR A 160 13.43 -12.14 1.23
C TYR A 160 14.44 -13.30 1.13
N ASP A 161 15.74 -13.01 1.05
CA ASP A 161 16.80 -14.01 1.02
C ASP A 161 16.83 -14.86 2.32
N ALA A 162 16.46 -14.25 3.45
CA ALA A 162 16.30 -14.94 4.73
C ALA A 162 14.95 -15.67 4.87
N GLY A 163 14.08 -15.62 3.85
CA GLY A 163 12.79 -16.32 3.81
C GLY A 163 11.65 -15.61 4.52
N TYR A 164 11.82 -14.36 4.93
CA TYR A 164 10.72 -13.56 5.51
C TYR A 164 9.81 -13.02 4.41
N LYS A 165 8.51 -13.12 4.65
CA LYS A 165 7.45 -12.56 3.75
C LYS A 165 6.98 -11.19 4.24
N MET A 166 7.94 -10.31 4.53
CA MET A 166 7.67 -8.94 4.90
C MET A 166 7.97 -8.03 3.71
N ASN A 167 7.04 -7.14 3.39
CA ASN A 167 7.16 -6.20 2.29
C ASN A 167 7.48 -4.81 2.84
N LEU A 168 8.58 -4.20 2.38
CA LEU A 168 8.99 -2.86 2.76
C LEU A 168 8.63 -1.86 1.66
N GLY A 169 8.30 -0.64 2.04
CA GLY A 169 8.03 0.45 1.11
C GLY A 169 8.49 1.79 1.66
N VAL A 170 8.92 2.67 0.78
CA VAL A 170 9.22 4.08 1.07
C VAL A 170 8.42 4.94 0.12
N PHE A 171 7.72 5.93 0.66
CA PHE A 171 6.83 6.80 -0.10
C PHE A 171 7.14 8.26 0.21
N GLU A 172 7.21 9.07 -0.85
CA GLU A 172 7.36 10.52 -0.74
C GLU A 172 6.00 11.20 -0.87
N SER A 173 5.75 12.18 0.02
CA SER A 173 4.51 12.96 0.01
C SER A 173 4.54 14.04 -1.08
N ILE A 174 3.42 14.17 -1.81
CA ILE A 174 3.16 15.22 -2.78
C ILE A 174 1.91 15.97 -2.36
N GLY A 175 2.05 17.27 -2.06
CA GLY A 175 0.93 18.06 -1.55
C GLY A 175 0.54 17.74 -0.11
N GLY A 176 1.50 17.34 0.73
CA GLY A 176 1.26 16.88 2.10
C GLY A 176 0.91 17.98 3.13
N GLY A 177 0.78 19.24 2.70
CA GLY A 177 0.45 20.35 3.59
C GLY A 177 1.42 20.48 4.77
N LYS A 178 0.94 20.94 5.92
CA LYS A 178 1.77 21.09 7.13
C LYS A 178 2.10 19.76 7.80
N VAL A 179 1.28 18.74 7.55
CA VAL A 179 1.35 17.46 8.28
C VAL A 179 2.37 16.54 7.66
N GLU A 180 2.45 16.49 6.30
CA GLU A 180 3.26 15.53 5.58
C GLU A 180 4.37 16.16 4.71
N ALA A 181 4.51 17.49 4.73
CA ALA A 181 5.58 18.15 3.98
C ALA A 181 6.97 17.66 4.46
N ASN A 182 7.81 17.21 3.54
CA ASN A 182 9.14 16.63 3.78
C ASN A 182 9.16 15.31 4.57
N ILE A 183 8.01 14.68 4.79
CA ILE A 183 7.91 13.39 5.44
C ILE A 183 8.00 12.27 4.40
N LEU A 184 8.79 11.25 4.70
CA LEU A 184 8.73 9.95 4.04
C LEU A 184 7.92 8.99 4.91
N HIS A 185 7.02 8.24 4.29
CA HIS A 185 6.41 7.09 4.93
C HIS A 185 7.26 5.84 4.67
N VAL A 186 7.69 5.19 5.74
CA VAL A 186 8.29 3.87 5.71
C VAL A 186 7.24 2.88 6.13
N ARG A 187 6.96 1.92 5.28
CA ARG A 187 5.96 0.88 5.52
C ARG A 187 6.64 -0.48 5.58
N ALA A 188 6.34 -1.25 6.60
CA ALA A 188 6.72 -2.65 6.73
C ALA A 188 5.45 -3.46 6.97
N ILE A 189 5.09 -4.36 6.04
CA ILE A 189 3.84 -5.12 6.10
C ILE A 189 4.13 -6.62 6.03
N ALA A 190 3.54 -7.37 6.95
CA ALA A 190 3.52 -8.83 6.94
C ALA A 190 2.07 -9.35 6.84
N SER A 191 1.88 -10.60 6.44
CA SER A 191 0.56 -11.18 6.23
C SER A 191 -0.30 -11.21 7.51
N THR A 192 0.35 -11.41 8.67
CA THR A 192 -0.34 -11.50 9.98
C THR A 192 0.45 -10.78 11.07
N PRO A 193 -0.20 -10.38 12.18
CA PRO A 193 0.51 -9.83 13.36
C PRO A 193 1.58 -10.78 13.90
N SER A 194 1.34 -12.09 13.87
CA SER A 194 2.30 -13.10 14.34
C SER A 194 3.54 -13.18 13.44
N ASP A 195 3.36 -13.12 12.11
CA ASP A 195 4.49 -13.09 11.18
C ASP A 195 5.31 -11.82 11.37
N PHE A 196 4.62 -10.67 11.58
CA PHE A 196 5.30 -9.42 11.88
C PHE A 196 6.11 -9.50 13.18
N GLY A 197 5.48 -10.02 14.24
CA GLY A 197 6.14 -10.20 15.55
C GLY A 197 7.39 -11.07 15.45
N ARG A 198 7.32 -12.19 14.71
CA ARG A 198 8.48 -13.08 14.49
C ARG A 198 9.64 -12.33 13.81
N VAL A 199 9.38 -11.51 12.79
CA VAL A 199 10.47 -10.73 12.16
C VAL A 199 11.10 -9.76 13.16
N LEU A 200 10.30 -9.14 14.05
CA LEU A 200 10.83 -8.27 15.10
C LEU A 200 11.65 -9.03 16.14
N ASP A 201 11.17 -10.20 16.61
CA ASP A 201 11.91 -11.03 17.55
C ASP A 201 13.27 -11.43 16.98
N ASP A 202 13.29 -11.87 15.72
CA ASP A 202 14.51 -12.25 15.01
C ASP A 202 15.42 -11.03 14.76
N PHE A 203 14.86 -9.86 14.47
CA PHE A 203 15.61 -8.62 14.34
C PHE A 203 16.31 -8.23 15.66
N TYR A 204 15.56 -8.22 16.77
CA TYR A 204 16.11 -7.86 18.08
C TYR A 204 17.10 -8.89 18.65
N SER A 205 16.97 -10.16 18.26
CA SER A 205 17.96 -11.20 18.60
C SER A 205 19.20 -11.16 17.71
N GLY A 206 19.22 -10.34 16.65
CA GLY A 206 20.30 -10.26 15.67
C GLY A 206 20.29 -11.37 14.62
N SER A 207 19.22 -12.15 14.52
CA SER A 207 19.09 -13.26 13.57
C SER A 207 18.82 -12.79 12.13
N VAL A 208 18.33 -11.57 11.94
CA VAL A 208 18.09 -10.95 10.62
C VAL A 208 19.35 -10.18 10.17
N GLU A 209 20.39 -10.91 9.76
CA GLU A 209 21.71 -10.32 9.48
C GLU A 209 21.68 -9.20 8.42
N MET A 210 21.40 -9.56 7.16
CA MET A 210 21.50 -8.61 6.04
C MET A 210 20.32 -7.61 6.01
N GLY A 211 19.09 -8.08 6.20
CA GLY A 211 17.92 -7.22 6.29
C GLY A 211 18.04 -6.23 7.43
N GLY A 212 18.45 -6.70 8.62
CA GLY A 212 18.67 -5.87 9.81
C GLY A 212 19.79 -4.86 9.64
N LYS A 213 20.92 -5.25 9.06
CA LYS A 213 22.06 -4.37 8.78
C LYS A 213 21.65 -3.17 7.92
N TYR A 214 20.94 -3.40 6.82
CA TYR A 214 20.56 -2.33 5.91
C TYR A 214 19.41 -1.49 6.45
N TRP A 215 18.49 -2.09 7.21
CA TRP A 215 17.49 -1.33 7.96
C TRP A 215 18.15 -0.34 8.93
N LEU A 216 19.11 -0.79 9.73
CA LEU A 216 19.85 0.07 10.65
C LEU A 216 20.64 1.16 9.90
N ALA A 217 21.27 0.82 8.76
CA ALA A 217 21.97 1.79 7.93
C ALA A 217 21.04 2.86 7.34
N ALA A 218 19.80 2.49 6.93
CA ALA A 218 18.80 3.44 6.50
C ALA A 218 18.38 4.35 7.67
N PHE A 219 18.03 3.78 8.82
CA PHE A 219 17.56 4.56 9.97
C PHE A 219 18.64 5.42 10.63
N ALA A 220 19.92 5.16 10.38
CA ALA A 220 21.02 6.05 10.78
C ALA A 220 21.03 7.38 9.99
N LEU A 221 20.30 7.47 8.86
CA LEU A 221 20.13 8.69 8.05
C LEU A 221 18.86 9.47 8.39
N VAL A 222 18.08 9.00 9.37
CA VAL A 222 16.84 9.64 9.80
C VAL A 222 17.15 10.72 10.82
N ASP A 223 16.78 11.96 10.53
CA ASP A 223 16.88 13.07 11.48
C ASP A 223 15.85 12.99 12.59
N LYS A 224 14.63 12.58 12.23
CA LYS A 224 13.50 12.57 13.16
C LYS A 224 12.47 11.52 12.79
N ILE A 225 11.96 10.81 13.77
CA ILE A 225 10.73 10.02 13.66
C ILE A 225 9.58 10.91 14.13
N GLU A 226 8.64 11.21 13.24
CA GLU A 226 7.45 12.03 13.55
C GLU A 226 6.35 11.21 14.19
N SER A 227 6.16 9.98 13.73
CA SER A 227 5.20 9.03 14.32
C SER A 227 5.50 7.59 13.90
N ASP A 228 4.94 6.65 14.65
CA ASP A 228 5.14 5.21 14.49
C ASP A 228 3.84 4.49 14.86
N TYR A 229 3.17 3.92 13.87
CA TYR A 229 1.85 3.28 14.02
C TYR A 229 1.92 1.81 13.72
N MET A 230 1.20 0.99 14.49
CA MET A 230 0.86 -0.37 14.08
C MET A 230 -0.57 -0.39 13.55
N GLN A 231 -0.76 -0.97 12.38
CA GLN A 231 -2.02 -0.89 11.64
C GLN A 231 -2.42 -2.27 11.11
N GLU A 232 -3.72 -2.49 10.99
CA GLU A 232 -4.29 -3.62 10.26
C GLU A 232 -4.86 -3.10 8.95
N CYS A 233 -4.32 -3.59 7.83
CA CYS A 233 -4.66 -3.13 6.49
C CYS A 233 -5.46 -4.18 5.73
N ALA A 234 -6.50 -3.75 5.05
CA ALA A 234 -7.31 -4.57 4.15
C ALA A 234 -7.64 -3.83 2.86
N GLN A 235 -7.82 -4.61 1.80
CA GLN A 235 -8.31 -4.13 0.52
C GLN A 235 -9.83 -4.28 0.46
N VAL A 236 -10.53 -3.28 -0.08
CA VAL A 236 -11.99 -3.25 -0.21
C VAL A 236 -12.45 -3.16 -1.67
N TYR A 237 -11.57 -2.73 -2.57
CA TYR A 237 -11.88 -2.53 -3.98
C TYR A 237 -10.71 -2.96 -4.86
N THR A 238 -11.05 -3.54 -6.02
CA THR A 238 -10.14 -3.79 -7.16
C THR A 238 -10.92 -3.46 -8.44
N ALA A 239 -10.30 -2.71 -9.33
CA ALA A 239 -10.86 -2.48 -10.67
C ALA A 239 -10.91 -3.82 -11.44
N GLU A 240 -11.99 -4.01 -12.22
CA GLU A 240 -12.20 -5.17 -13.09
C GLU A 240 -11.30 -5.12 -14.34
#